data_523260cbbb2457803b53ed5a23ea405a
#
_entry.id   523260cbbb2457803b53ed5a23ea405a
#
_cell.length_a   1.000
_cell.length_b   1.000
_cell.length_c   1.000
_cell.angle_alpha   90.00
_cell.angle_beta   90.00
_cell.angle_gamma   90.00
#
_symmetry.space_group_name_H-M   'P 1'
#
loop_
_entity.id
_entity.type
_entity.pdbx_description
1 polymer ?
#
loop_
_entity_poly.entity_id
_entity_poly.type
_entity_poly.pdbx_seq_one_letter_code
_entity_poly.pdbx_strand_id
1 'polypeptide(L)'
;MIAARSTGAGRPVSLTVKPAAASDSVTAAALAQTVLPDHMRVVVVPDGTVKTKPRAMNFALPFCNGDVIGIYDAEDAPPADQLHRVVERFAACPPDVGCLQARLNFYNPRASWLSRCFCVDYATWFALVLPALRKLGWPIPLGGTSVFFRRDVLDRVGAWDAHNVTEDADLGLRLARFGYRVELLRSTTLEEAPFRP
;
A
#
# COMPACT_ATOMS: atom_id res chain seq x y z
N MET A 1 -0.55 -4.64 5.55
CA MET A 1 -1.79 -4.64 4.75
C MET A 1 -2.96 -4.31 5.66
N ILE A 2 -3.81 -3.41 5.26
CA ILE A 2 -4.97 -2.93 6.02
C ILE A 2 -6.23 -3.19 5.19
N ALA A 3 -7.32 -3.63 5.85
CA ALA A 3 -8.62 -3.69 5.21
C ALA A 3 -9.61 -2.76 5.92
N ALA A 4 -10.27 -1.86 5.19
CA ALA A 4 -11.27 -0.93 5.70
C ALA A 4 -12.65 -1.24 5.10
N ARG A 5 -13.73 -1.02 5.86
CA ARG A 5 -15.10 -1.10 5.35
C ARG A 5 -15.62 0.30 5.02
N SER A 6 -16.31 0.42 3.89
CA SER A 6 -16.83 1.70 3.38
C SER A 6 -18.17 2.13 3.99
N THR A 7 -18.78 1.34 4.85
CA THR A 7 -20.09 1.70 5.44
C THR A 7 -19.91 2.57 6.68
N GLY A 8 -20.45 3.78 6.63
CA GLY A 8 -20.36 4.93 7.54
C GLY A 8 -20.76 4.76 9.00
N ALA A 9 -20.57 3.64 9.61
CA ALA A 9 -20.68 3.44 11.04
C ALA A 9 -19.38 2.81 11.52
N GLY A 10 -18.54 3.61 12.12
CA GLY A 10 -17.33 3.33 12.92
C GLY A 10 -16.95 1.89 13.19
N ARG A 11 -16.71 1.07 12.18
CA ARG A 11 -16.28 -0.32 12.32
C ARG A 11 -14.82 -0.50 11.95
N PRO A 12 -14.16 -1.42 12.64
CA PRO A 12 -12.73 -1.47 12.79
C PRO A 12 -12.00 -1.75 11.47
N VAL A 13 -10.94 -1.00 11.28
CA VAL A 13 -9.89 -1.31 10.31
C VAL A 13 -9.22 -2.60 10.78
N SER A 14 -9.26 -3.64 9.98
CA SER A 14 -8.51 -4.87 10.25
C SER A 14 -7.09 -4.67 9.72
N LEU A 15 -6.12 -4.51 10.61
CA LEU A 15 -4.71 -4.45 10.25
C LEU A 15 -4.13 -5.85 10.25
N THR A 16 -3.58 -6.25 9.11
CA THR A 16 -2.83 -7.49 9.00
C THR A 16 -1.35 -7.12 8.91
N VAL A 17 -0.61 -7.37 9.97
CA VAL A 17 0.85 -7.19 9.98
C VAL A 17 1.48 -8.48 9.45
N LYS A 18 2.38 -8.35 8.49
CA LYS A 18 3.24 -9.44 8.03
C LYS A 18 4.48 -9.51 8.92
N PRO A 19 4.73 -10.57 9.67
CA PRO A 19 6.09 -10.91 10.02
C PRO A 19 6.80 -11.39 8.75
N ALA A 20 8.01 -10.95 8.51
CA ALA A 20 8.93 -11.67 7.65
C ALA A 20 8.99 -13.12 8.15
N ALA A 21 9.21 -14.07 7.25
CA ALA A 21 9.22 -15.53 7.45
C ALA A 21 9.24 -16.03 8.92
N ALA A 22 8.71 -17.21 9.20
CA ALA A 22 8.73 -17.85 10.53
C ALA A 22 10.15 -17.88 11.17
N SER A 23 11.18 -17.58 10.41
CA SER A 23 12.60 -17.44 10.80
C SER A 23 12.99 -16.03 11.31
N ASP A 24 12.14 -15.00 11.20
CA ASP A 24 12.43 -13.65 11.72
C ASP A 24 12.04 -13.55 13.21
N SER A 25 12.92 -14.07 14.04
CA SER A 25 12.73 -14.09 15.49
C SER A 25 12.70 -12.67 16.11
N VAL A 26 13.35 -11.70 15.51
CA VAL A 26 13.42 -10.32 16.01
C VAL A 26 12.06 -9.63 15.83
N THR A 27 11.51 -9.69 14.61
CA THR A 27 10.19 -9.12 14.32
C THR A 27 9.10 -9.86 15.10
N ALA A 28 9.17 -11.19 15.22
CA ALA A 28 8.22 -11.98 16.00
C ALA A 28 8.26 -11.60 17.49
N ALA A 29 9.45 -11.41 18.09
CA ALA A 29 9.61 -10.99 19.47
C ALA A 29 9.07 -9.56 19.71
N ALA A 30 9.31 -8.63 18.79
CA ALA A 30 8.78 -7.27 18.86
C ALA A 30 7.24 -7.26 18.79
N LEU A 31 6.66 -8.05 17.89
CA LEU A 31 5.20 -8.18 17.77
C LEU A 31 4.57 -8.81 19.00
N ALA A 32 5.23 -9.82 19.61
CA ALA A 32 4.74 -10.47 20.83
C ALA A 32 4.70 -9.52 22.05
N GLN A 33 5.53 -8.49 22.05
CA GLN A 33 5.56 -7.44 23.08
C GLN A 33 4.58 -6.28 22.80
N THR A 34 4.00 -6.23 21.60
CA THR A 34 3.11 -5.15 21.20
C THR A 34 1.67 -5.50 21.52
N VAL A 35 1.01 -4.64 22.32
CA VAL A 35 -0.44 -4.77 22.56
C VAL A 35 -1.17 -4.29 21.31
N LEU A 36 -1.74 -5.23 20.58
CA LEU A 36 -2.54 -4.91 19.40
C LEU A 36 -3.98 -4.63 19.81
N PRO A 37 -4.64 -3.61 19.22
CA PRO A 37 -6.07 -3.41 19.37
C PRO A 37 -6.88 -4.63 18.88
N ASP A 38 -8.07 -4.87 19.41
CA ASP A 38 -8.92 -6.04 19.08
C ASP A 38 -9.23 -6.20 17.59
N HIS A 39 -9.19 -5.12 16.83
CA HIS A 39 -9.41 -5.13 15.39
C HIS A 39 -8.15 -5.41 14.57
N MET A 40 -6.99 -5.55 15.23
CA MET A 40 -5.71 -5.89 14.60
C MET A 40 -5.33 -7.33 14.91
N ARG A 41 -4.79 -8.01 13.92
CA ARG A 41 -4.26 -9.36 14.08
C ARG A 41 -2.99 -9.57 13.28
N VAL A 42 -2.13 -10.42 13.77
CA VAL A 42 -0.94 -10.88 13.05
C VAL A 42 -1.30 -12.13 12.23
N VAL A 43 -0.95 -12.11 10.95
CA VAL A 43 -1.04 -13.28 10.08
C VAL A 43 0.38 -13.76 9.78
N VAL A 44 0.74 -14.92 10.30
CA VAL A 44 2.04 -15.55 10.04
C VAL A 44 1.98 -16.26 8.70
N VAL A 45 2.85 -15.84 7.78
CA VAL A 45 2.94 -16.48 6.46
C VAL A 45 3.83 -17.70 6.55
N PRO A 46 3.35 -18.89 6.19
CA PRO A 46 4.15 -20.12 6.24
C PRO A 46 5.33 -20.05 5.29
N ASP A 47 6.40 -20.75 5.63
CA ASP A 47 7.55 -20.88 4.76
C ASP A 47 7.17 -21.46 3.39
N GLY A 48 7.94 -21.10 2.38
CA GLY A 48 7.72 -21.54 1.01
C GLY A 48 8.93 -21.23 0.14
N THR A 49 8.95 -21.80 -1.06
CA THR A 49 10.04 -21.61 -2.03
C THR A 49 10.16 -20.16 -2.50
N VAL A 50 9.02 -19.49 -2.69
CA VAL A 50 8.97 -18.07 -3.07
C VAL A 50 8.86 -17.23 -1.81
N LYS A 51 9.88 -16.41 -1.52
CA LYS A 51 9.95 -15.55 -0.32
C LYS A 51 9.82 -14.08 -0.70
N THR A 52 8.67 -13.70 -1.29
CA THR A 52 8.41 -12.34 -1.79
C THR A 52 7.28 -11.64 -1.03
N LYS A 53 7.31 -10.31 -1.04
CA LYS A 53 6.24 -9.46 -0.49
C LYS A 53 4.87 -9.79 -1.12
N PRO A 54 4.74 -9.88 -2.46
CA PRO A 54 3.46 -10.18 -3.10
C PRO A 54 2.90 -11.56 -2.73
N ARG A 55 3.74 -12.60 -2.59
CA ARG A 55 3.27 -13.90 -2.06
C ARG A 55 2.63 -13.76 -0.68
N ALA A 56 3.28 -13.00 0.17
CA ALA A 56 2.78 -12.81 1.53
C ALA A 56 1.50 -11.97 1.57
N MET A 57 1.38 -10.97 0.69
CA MET A 57 0.14 -10.20 0.52
C MET A 57 -1.00 -11.08 0.02
N ASN A 58 -0.76 -11.92 -0.98
CA ASN A 58 -1.75 -12.88 -1.48
C ASN A 58 -2.19 -13.88 -0.41
N PHE A 59 -1.24 -14.39 0.41
CA PHE A 59 -1.58 -15.27 1.52
C PHE A 59 -2.45 -14.57 2.58
N ALA A 60 -2.19 -13.30 2.86
CA ALA A 60 -2.90 -12.54 3.87
C ALA A 60 -4.27 -12.02 3.39
N LEU A 61 -4.46 -11.87 2.08
CA LEU A 61 -5.67 -11.28 1.49
C LEU A 61 -6.99 -11.96 1.92
N PRO A 62 -7.11 -13.30 1.97
CA PRO A 62 -8.33 -13.98 2.43
C PRO A 62 -8.69 -13.69 3.89
N PHE A 63 -7.72 -13.30 4.71
CA PHE A 63 -7.96 -12.95 6.12
C PHE A 63 -8.42 -11.50 6.31
N CYS A 64 -8.44 -10.68 5.27
CA CYS A 64 -8.92 -9.31 5.30
C CYS A 64 -10.41 -9.27 4.96
N ASN A 65 -11.24 -8.67 5.83
CA ASN A 65 -12.71 -8.65 5.69
C ASN A 65 -13.27 -7.28 5.26
N GLY A 66 -12.41 -6.35 4.79
CA GLY A 66 -12.82 -5.02 4.37
C GLY A 66 -13.11 -4.93 2.87
N ASP A 67 -13.86 -3.91 2.48
CA ASP A 67 -14.20 -3.59 1.08
C ASP A 67 -13.06 -2.81 0.38
N VAL A 68 -12.13 -2.29 1.16
CA VAL A 68 -10.92 -1.61 0.72
C VAL A 68 -9.70 -2.30 1.32
N ILE A 69 -8.73 -2.63 0.49
CA ILE A 69 -7.46 -3.21 0.88
C ILE A 69 -6.38 -2.15 0.72
N GLY A 70 -5.67 -1.84 1.80
CA GLY A 70 -4.54 -0.91 1.80
C GLY A 70 -3.22 -1.61 2.08
N ILE A 71 -2.15 -1.13 1.46
CA ILE A 71 -0.79 -1.62 1.68
C ILE A 71 0.03 -0.49 2.30
N TYR A 72 0.71 -0.82 3.39
CA TYR A 72 1.76 -0.01 3.99
C TYR A 72 2.98 -0.88 4.23
N ASP A 73 4.14 -0.30 4.09
CA ASP A 73 5.40 -0.90 4.50
C ASP A 73 5.64 -0.62 6.00
N ALA A 74 6.58 -1.33 6.60
CA ALA A 74 6.78 -1.27 8.05
C ALA A 74 7.35 0.07 8.52
N GLU A 75 8.07 0.76 7.64
CA GLU A 75 8.68 2.07 7.86
C GLU A 75 7.77 3.26 7.54
N ASP A 76 6.58 2.99 7.04
CA ASP A 76 5.65 4.06 6.64
C ASP A 76 5.12 4.85 7.83
N ALA A 77 5.12 6.16 7.71
CA ALA A 77 4.49 7.11 8.62
C ALA A 77 3.35 7.86 7.90
N PRO A 78 2.17 7.24 7.73
CA PRO A 78 1.02 7.89 7.13
C PRO A 78 0.39 8.92 8.08
N PRO A 79 -0.24 9.99 7.57
CA PRO A 79 -1.08 10.86 8.39
C PRO A 79 -2.21 10.09 9.08
N ALA A 80 -2.54 10.46 10.31
CA ALA A 80 -3.54 9.76 11.12
C ALA A 80 -4.94 9.71 10.47
N ASP A 81 -5.27 10.69 9.62
CA ASP A 81 -6.54 10.79 8.90
C ASP A 81 -6.53 10.14 7.51
N GLN A 82 -5.42 9.54 7.09
CA GLN A 82 -5.28 9.04 5.72
C GLN A 82 -6.35 8.00 5.36
N LEU A 83 -6.67 7.08 6.27
CA LEU A 83 -7.69 6.06 6.02
C LEU A 83 -9.10 6.66 5.87
N HIS A 84 -9.42 7.72 6.61
CA HIS A 84 -10.68 8.45 6.42
C HIS A 84 -10.74 9.08 5.02
N ARG A 85 -9.67 9.75 4.60
CA ARG A 85 -9.56 10.34 3.26
C ARG A 85 -9.68 9.29 2.16
N VAL A 86 -9.15 8.07 2.38
CA VAL A 86 -9.28 6.95 1.44
C VAL A 86 -10.74 6.55 1.27
N VAL A 87 -11.46 6.34 2.37
CA VAL A 87 -12.88 5.96 2.36
C VAL A 87 -13.73 7.04 1.71
N GLU A 88 -13.56 8.30 2.09
CA GLU A 88 -14.25 9.45 1.50
C GLU A 88 -13.96 9.56 0.00
N ARG A 89 -12.69 9.38 -0.40
CA ARG A 89 -12.32 9.46 -1.81
C ARG A 89 -12.94 8.34 -2.63
N PHE A 90 -12.93 7.09 -2.15
CA PHE A 90 -13.60 5.99 -2.84
C PHE A 90 -15.11 6.17 -2.92
N ALA A 91 -15.75 6.75 -1.89
CA ALA A 91 -17.16 7.05 -1.90
C ALA A 91 -17.52 8.12 -2.96
N ALA A 92 -16.62 9.08 -3.21
CA ALA A 92 -16.79 10.14 -4.19
C ALA A 92 -16.34 9.75 -5.62
N CYS A 93 -15.62 8.62 -5.77
CA CYS A 93 -15.14 8.17 -7.08
C CYS A 93 -16.16 7.24 -7.75
N PRO A 94 -16.24 7.30 -9.09
CA PRO A 94 -17.06 6.34 -9.84
C PRO A 94 -16.49 4.91 -9.72
N PRO A 95 -17.31 3.86 -10.00
CA PRO A 95 -16.93 2.45 -9.78
C PRO A 95 -15.73 1.97 -10.59
N ASP A 96 -15.40 2.61 -11.70
CA ASP A 96 -14.25 2.30 -12.53
C ASP A 96 -12.91 2.76 -11.90
N VAL A 97 -12.95 3.57 -10.84
CA VAL A 97 -11.76 3.84 -10.03
C VAL A 97 -11.55 2.68 -9.06
N GLY A 98 -10.63 1.78 -9.44
CA GLY A 98 -10.30 0.58 -8.68
C GLY A 98 -9.20 0.76 -7.65
N CYS A 99 -8.39 1.81 -7.79
CA CYS A 99 -7.21 2.03 -6.94
C CYS A 99 -7.01 3.51 -6.62
N LEU A 100 -6.53 3.78 -5.40
CA LEU A 100 -6.02 5.08 -4.97
C LEU A 100 -4.54 4.95 -4.60
N GLN A 101 -3.68 5.79 -5.16
CA GLN A 101 -2.27 5.91 -4.80
C GLN A 101 -2.06 7.20 -4.01
N ALA A 102 -1.57 7.09 -2.78
CA ALA A 102 -1.12 8.23 -2.01
C ALA A 102 0.26 8.71 -2.48
N ARG A 103 0.64 9.91 -2.11
CA ARG A 103 1.98 10.43 -2.36
C ARG A 103 2.97 9.82 -1.37
N LEU A 104 4.17 9.58 -1.82
CA LEU A 104 5.28 9.15 -0.99
C LEU A 104 6.35 10.26 -0.95
N ASN A 105 7.03 10.37 0.19
CA ASN A 105 8.22 11.21 0.34
C ASN A 105 9.02 10.72 1.57
N PHE A 106 10.17 11.32 1.85
CA PHE A 106 11.05 10.93 2.95
C PHE A 106 11.02 11.94 4.08
N TYR A 107 11.09 11.45 5.35
CA TYR A 107 11.12 12.31 6.53
C TYR A 107 12.55 12.75 6.91
N ASN A 108 13.59 12.11 6.35
CA ASN A 108 15.00 12.38 6.63
C ASN A 108 15.80 12.98 5.44
N PRO A 109 15.32 14.04 4.76
CA PRO A 109 15.99 14.59 3.56
C PRO A 109 17.37 15.16 3.86
N ARG A 110 17.68 15.45 5.12
CA ARG A 110 18.96 16.03 5.55
C ARG A 110 19.99 15.00 5.99
N ALA A 111 19.68 13.71 5.97
CA ALA A 111 20.60 12.65 6.37
C ALA A 111 21.84 12.59 5.44
N SER A 112 21.64 12.80 4.13
CA SER A 112 22.72 12.86 3.14
C SER A 112 22.32 13.71 1.93
N TRP A 113 23.27 14.02 1.03
CA TRP A 113 22.94 14.66 -0.24
C TRP A 113 22.08 13.73 -1.12
N LEU A 114 22.35 12.43 -1.04
CA LEU A 114 21.61 11.40 -1.78
C LEU A 114 20.15 11.33 -1.32
N SER A 115 19.90 11.42 0.00
CA SER A 115 18.54 11.50 0.55
C SER A 115 17.76 12.70 -0.03
N ARG A 116 18.45 13.84 -0.27
CA ARG A 116 17.83 15.01 -0.93
C ARG A 116 17.48 14.73 -2.38
N CYS A 117 18.36 14.05 -3.12
CA CYS A 117 18.07 13.65 -4.51
C CYS A 117 16.84 12.76 -4.57
N PHE A 118 16.71 11.76 -3.66
CA PHE A 118 15.52 10.91 -3.59
C PHE A 118 14.26 11.70 -3.25
N CYS A 119 14.33 12.68 -2.34
CA CYS A 119 13.18 13.54 -2.05
C CYS A 119 12.72 14.33 -3.29
N VAL A 120 13.67 14.84 -4.09
CA VAL A 120 13.34 15.54 -5.33
C VAL A 120 12.76 14.60 -6.37
N ASP A 121 13.32 13.41 -6.51
CA ASP A 121 12.84 12.37 -7.43
C ASP A 121 11.40 11.96 -7.10
N TYR A 122 11.14 11.60 -5.83
CA TYR A 122 9.80 11.24 -5.36
C TYR A 122 8.81 12.41 -5.49
N ALA A 123 9.23 13.63 -5.14
CA ALA A 123 8.38 14.79 -5.32
C ALA A 123 8.02 15.00 -6.79
N THR A 124 8.98 14.83 -7.70
CA THR A 124 8.77 14.93 -9.15
C THR A 124 7.82 13.83 -9.61
N TRP A 125 8.05 12.59 -9.18
CA TRP A 125 7.22 11.45 -9.56
C TRP A 125 5.76 11.62 -9.09
N PHE A 126 5.55 11.81 -7.79
CA PHE A 126 4.21 11.86 -7.19
C PHE A 126 3.48 13.19 -7.37
N ALA A 127 4.19 14.31 -7.56
CA ALA A 127 3.53 15.61 -7.71
C ALA A 127 3.45 16.12 -9.17
N LEU A 128 4.22 15.58 -10.09
CA LEU A 128 4.24 16.01 -11.50
C LEU A 128 3.94 14.85 -12.46
N VAL A 129 4.71 13.75 -12.41
CA VAL A 129 4.63 12.69 -13.42
C VAL A 129 3.30 11.92 -13.29
N LEU A 130 2.98 11.37 -12.11
CA LEU A 130 1.74 10.62 -11.94
C LEU A 130 0.47 11.46 -12.20
N PRO A 131 0.38 12.72 -11.74
CA PRO A 131 -0.72 13.61 -12.12
C PRO A 131 -0.83 13.88 -13.62
N ALA A 132 0.31 14.00 -14.32
CA ALA A 132 0.31 14.16 -15.77
C ALA A 132 -0.21 12.90 -16.48
N LEU A 133 0.28 11.71 -16.11
CA LEU A 133 -0.20 10.43 -16.65
C LEU A 133 -1.71 10.28 -16.43
N ARG A 134 -2.18 10.57 -15.21
CA ARG A 134 -3.61 10.54 -14.90
C ARG A 134 -4.41 11.49 -15.79
N LYS A 135 -3.93 12.73 -16.00
CA LYS A 135 -4.60 13.74 -16.83
C LYS A 135 -4.67 13.31 -18.30
N LEU A 136 -3.66 12.59 -18.78
CA LEU A 136 -3.62 12.03 -20.14
C LEU A 136 -4.44 10.74 -20.28
N GLY A 137 -5.01 10.21 -19.20
CA GLY A 137 -5.72 8.93 -19.24
C GLY A 137 -4.80 7.72 -19.43
N TRP A 138 -3.51 7.87 -19.14
CA TRP A 138 -2.54 6.79 -19.26
C TRP A 138 -2.50 5.90 -18.01
N PRO A 139 -2.06 4.64 -18.17
CA PRO A 139 -1.83 3.75 -17.03
C PRO A 139 -0.88 4.38 -16.02
N ILE A 140 -1.18 4.19 -14.74
CA ILE A 140 -0.34 4.69 -13.63
C ILE A 140 0.41 3.50 -13.04
N PRO A 141 1.74 3.46 -13.14
CA PRO A 141 2.53 2.51 -12.37
C PRO A 141 2.43 2.86 -10.89
N LEU A 142 2.06 1.87 -10.07
CA LEU A 142 1.87 2.06 -8.64
C LEU A 142 3.20 2.08 -7.91
N GLY A 143 3.26 2.81 -6.80
CA GLY A 143 4.29 2.63 -5.79
C GLY A 143 3.93 1.49 -4.85
N GLY A 144 4.93 0.78 -4.32
CA GLY A 144 4.76 -0.45 -3.55
C GLY A 144 4.07 -0.29 -2.19
N THR A 145 3.79 0.94 -1.77
CA THR A 145 3.16 1.27 -0.49
C THR A 145 2.20 2.43 -0.57
N SER A 146 1.42 2.66 0.50
CA SER A 146 0.38 3.70 0.58
C SER A 146 -0.57 3.67 -0.61
N VAL A 147 -0.91 2.47 -1.03
CA VAL A 147 -1.80 2.16 -2.16
C VAL A 147 -3.02 1.40 -1.65
N PHE A 148 -4.19 1.77 -2.19
CA PHE A 148 -5.47 1.27 -1.72
C PHE A 148 -6.30 0.79 -2.90
N PHE A 149 -6.92 -0.37 -2.75
CA PHE A 149 -7.71 -1.04 -3.79
C PHE A 149 -9.14 -1.27 -3.33
N ARG A 150 -10.11 -1.17 -4.23
CA ARG A 150 -11.38 -1.83 -4.01
C ARG A 150 -11.16 -3.32 -4.00
N ARG A 151 -11.69 -4.01 -3.00
CA ARG A 151 -11.49 -5.45 -2.81
C ARG A 151 -11.93 -6.28 -4.01
N ASP A 152 -13.13 -6.02 -4.51
CA ASP A 152 -13.70 -6.71 -5.66
C ASP A 152 -12.90 -6.50 -6.94
N VAL A 153 -12.32 -5.30 -7.11
CA VAL A 153 -11.42 -5.01 -8.24
C VAL A 153 -10.10 -5.76 -8.11
N LEU A 154 -9.49 -5.73 -6.91
CA LEU A 154 -8.24 -6.45 -6.65
C LEU A 154 -8.38 -7.95 -6.89
N ASP A 155 -9.46 -8.55 -6.41
CA ASP A 155 -9.76 -9.97 -6.63
C ASP A 155 -9.97 -10.27 -8.13
N ARG A 156 -10.67 -9.38 -8.85
CA ARG A 156 -10.97 -9.54 -10.29
C ARG A 156 -9.73 -9.46 -11.18
N VAL A 157 -8.76 -8.60 -10.84
CA VAL A 157 -7.50 -8.50 -11.58
C VAL A 157 -6.47 -9.55 -11.18
N GLY A 158 -6.78 -10.43 -10.21
CA GLY A 158 -5.95 -11.56 -9.81
C GLY A 158 -4.87 -11.21 -8.77
N ALA A 159 -5.07 -10.13 -7.99
CA ALA A 159 -4.19 -9.67 -6.91
C ALA A 159 -2.73 -9.50 -7.39
N TRP A 160 -1.71 -9.83 -6.59
CA TRP A 160 -0.30 -9.60 -6.93
C TRP A 160 0.35 -10.81 -7.58
N ASP A 161 1.21 -10.60 -8.57
CA ASP A 161 2.06 -11.67 -9.09
C ASP A 161 3.20 -11.95 -8.11
N ALA A 162 3.20 -13.13 -7.50
CA ALA A 162 4.18 -13.53 -6.50
C ALA A 162 5.61 -13.69 -7.06
N HIS A 163 5.77 -13.80 -8.36
CA HIS A 163 7.04 -14.00 -9.04
C HIS A 163 7.60 -12.72 -9.67
N ASN A 164 6.81 -11.64 -9.70
CA ASN A 164 7.23 -10.36 -10.28
C ASN A 164 7.95 -9.50 -9.22
N VAL A 165 9.09 -8.93 -9.60
CA VAL A 165 9.89 -8.04 -8.73
C VAL A 165 9.31 -6.62 -8.67
N THR A 166 8.53 -6.24 -9.70
CA THR A 166 7.85 -4.95 -9.81
C THR A 166 6.33 -5.18 -9.81
N GLU A 167 5.86 -5.94 -8.85
CA GLU A 167 4.48 -6.41 -8.74
C GLU A 167 3.45 -5.28 -8.64
N ASP A 168 3.85 -4.15 -8.09
CA ASP A 168 3.06 -2.94 -7.93
C ASP A 168 2.87 -2.22 -9.28
N ALA A 169 3.95 -2.00 -10.01
CA ALA A 169 3.89 -1.40 -11.35
C ALA A 169 3.09 -2.28 -12.32
N ASP A 170 3.31 -3.60 -12.29
CA ASP A 170 2.52 -4.57 -13.05
C ASP A 170 1.03 -4.48 -12.71
N LEU A 171 0.70 -4.44 -11.42
CA LEU A 171 -0.69 -4.34 -10.97
C LEU A 171 -1.36 -3.05 -11.46
N GLY A 172 -0.63 -1.93 -11.47
CA GLY A 172 -1.10 -0.67 -12.03
C GLY A 172 -1.44 -0.76 -13.52
N LEU A 173 -0.57 -1.40 -14.31
CA LEU A 173 -0.79 -1.65 -15.73
C LEU A 173 -1.94 -2.65 -15.96
N ARG A 174 -2.03 -3.68 -15.13
CA ARG A 174 -3.07 -4.70 -15.19
C ARG A 174 -4.45 -4.12 -14.88
N LEU A 175 -4.57 -3.23 -13.89
CA LEU A 175 -5.80 -2.47 -13.63
C LEU A 175 -6.27 -1.74 -14.89
N ALA A 176 -5.38 -1.02 -15.58
CA ALA A 176 -5.72 -0.31 -16.81
C ALA A 176 -6.17 -1.25 -17.94
N ARG A 177 -5.53 -2.42 -18.08
CA ARG A 177 -5.95 -3.45 -19.07
C ARG A 177 -7.33 -4.01 -18.79
N PHE A 178 -7.77 -4.06 -17.54
CA PHE A 178 -9.11 -4.47 -17.13
C PHE A 178 -10.13 -3.32 -17.16
N GLY A 179 -9.74 -2.13 -17.63
CA GLY A 179 -10.60 -0.96 -17.75
C GLY A 179 -10.76 -0.16 -16.45
N TYR A 180 -9.96 -0.46 -15.43
CA TYR A 180 -9.97 0.30 -14.18
C TYR A 180 -8.98 1.47 -14.21
N ARG A 181 -9.31 2.52 -13.47
CA ARG A 181 -8.47 3.70 -13.32
C ARG A 181 -7.84 3.74 -11.93
N VAL A 182 -6.66 4.32 -11.89
CA VAL A 182 -5.98 4.72 -10.65
C VAL A 182 -6.21 6.22 -10.43
N GLU A 183 -6.65 6.60 -9.24
CA GLU A 183 -6.73 8.00 -8.80
C GLU A 183 -5.63 8.30 -7.78
N LEU A 184 -5.22 9.57 -7.73
CA LEU A 184 -4.22 10.03 -6.80
C LEU A 184 -4.87 10.61 -5.55
N LEU A 185 -4.45 10.14 -4.39
CA LEU A 185 -4.91 10.66 -3.11
C LEU A 185 -4.01 11.83 -2.67
N ARG A 186 -4.62 12.95 -2.29
CA ARG A 186 -3.91 14.11 -1.73
C ARG A 186 -3.55 13.90 -0.26
N SER A 187 -2.77 12.88 0.00
CA SER A 187 -2.21 12.55 1.31
C SER A 187 -0.80 12.06 1.09
N THR A 188 0.15 12.42 1.95
CA THR A 188 1.55 12.04 1.79
C THR A 188 1.95 11.15 2.96
N THR A 189 2.40 9.95 2.64
CA THR A 189 3.10 9.06 3.59
C THR A 189 4.58 9.38 3.54
N LEU A 190 5.21 9.45 4.70
CA LEU A 190 6.63 9.64 4.83
C LEU A 190 7.31 8.30 5.12
N GLU A 191 8.45 8.08 4.48
CA GLU A 191 9.30 6.89 4.62
C GLU A 191 10.70 7.28 5.10
N GLU A 192 11.52 6.30 5.45
CA GLU A 192 12.94 6.53 5.69
C GLU A 192 13.71 6.44 4.37
N ALA A 193 14.47 7.49 4.01
CA ALA A 193 15.34 7.39 2.85
C ALA A 193 16.42 6.29 3.09
N PRO A 194 16.66 5.41 2.11
CA PRO A 194 17.38 4.15 2.30
C PRO A 194 18.88 4.30 2.61
N PHE A 195 19.39 5.52 2.62
CA PHE A 195 20.82 5.80 2.80
C PHE A 195 21.06 6.59 4.09
N ARG A 196 21.48 5.86 5.12
CA ARG A 196 22.16 6.45 6.28
C ARG A 196 23.66 6.61 5.94
N PRO A 197 24.31 7.68 6.47
CA PRO A 197 25.76 7.82 6.33
C PRO A 197 26.50 6.69 7.06
#